data_6f54ef4646c43126d29fc9bcf6988c98
#
_entry.id   6f54ef4646c43126d29fc9bcf6988c98
#
_cell.length_a   1.000
_cell.length_b   1.000
_cell.length_c   1.000
_cell.angle_alpha   90.00
_cell.angle_beta   90.00
_cell.angle_gamma   90.00
#
_symmetry.space_group_name_H-M   'P 1'
#
loop_
_entity.id
_entity.type
_entity.pdbx_description
1 polymer ?
#
loop_
_entity_poly.entity_id
_entity_poly.type
_entity_poly.pdbx_seq_one_letter_code
_entity_poly.pdbx_strand_id
1 'polypeptide(L)'
;MEYTISKINKIGVKIKESIALNSDEQEMFNYFRKIHELIFEKFYKKVNLSDKYTIVTRLKRMESIINKLQRPNSSKLSRIDDIAGIRIIVNNFNEIYEVSELLEKLLIGNNCQLKYNKDYIKSPKKDGYRSLHKIFTFNYENKNLNFEIQIRTKLQHLWSTTVEIYDLIEYKNLKSGSFNKLKTWEGLFFKRCSKVMENFEKEDFISSKKLVNKIFT
;
A
#
# COMPACT_ATOMS: atom_id res chain seq x y z
N MET A 1 -22.83 -15.03 7.14
CA MET A 1 -23.49 -14.12 6.16
C MET A 1 -22.88 -14.37 4.79
N GLU A 2 -23.69 -14.52 3.76
CA GLU A 2 -23.22 -14.73 2.39
C GLU A 2 -23.41 -13.43 1.59
N TYR A 3 -22.38 -13.01 0.83
CA TYR A 3 -22.47 -11.85 -0.05
C TYR A 3 -22.17 -12.22 -1.50
N THR A 4 -22.77 -11.50 -2.43
CA THR A 4 -22.40 -11.56 -3.84
C THR A 4 -21.57 -10.34 -4.24
N ILE A 5 -20.70 -10.52 -5.25
CA ILE A 5 -19.89 -9.40 -5.80
C ILE A 5 -20.80 -8.27 -6.30
N SER A 6 -21.98 -8.61 -6.83
CA SER A 6 -22.95 -7.62 -7.28
C SER A 6 -23.46 -6.74 -6.12
N LYS A 7 -23.85 -7.35 -4.98
CA LYS A 7 -24.29 -6.61 -3.79
C LYS A 7 -23.18 -5.70 -3.25
N ILE A 8 -21.95 -6.21 -3.13
CA ILE A 8 -20.78 -5.42 -2.70
C ILE A 8 -20.55 -4.22 -3.62
N ASN A 9 -20.67 -4.40 -4.93
CA ASN A 9 -20.49 -3.29 -5.85
C ASN A 9 -21.64 -2.27 -5.79
N LYS A 10 -22.89 -2.67 -5.51
CA LYS A 10 -23.99 -1.74 -5.25
C LYS A 10 -23.74 -0.90 -4.00
N ILE A 11 -23.24 -1.52 -2.92
CA ILE A 11 -22.79 -0.79 -1.72
C ILE A 11 -21.71 0.23 -2.09
N GLY A 12 -20.72 -0.17 -2.91
CA GLY A 12 -19.67 0.73 -3.39
C GLY A 12 -20.19 1.93 -4.17
N VAL A 13 -21.26 1.76 -4.96
CA VAL A 13 -21.94 2.87 -5.67
C VAL A 13 -22.59 3.82 -4.68
N LYS A 14 -23.37 3.32 -3.71
CA LYS A 14 -23.98 4.15 -2.68
C LYS A 14 -22.96 4.97 -1.90
N ILE A 15 -21.84 4.35 -1.50
CA ILE A 15 -20.73 5.03 -0.83
C ILE A 15 -20.16 6.15 -1.71
N LYS A 16 -19.97 5.90 -3.00
CA LYS A 16 -19.45 6.88 -3.96
C LYS A 16 -20.38 8.09 -4.10
N GLU A 17 -21.67 7.85 -4.10
CA GLU A 17 -22.74 8.85 -4.21
C GLU A 17 -23.11 9.50 -2.86
N SER A 18 -22.37 9.15 -1.79
CA SER A 18 -22.63 9.61 -0.41
C SER A 18 -24.03 9.27 0.11
N ILE A 19 -24.61 8.18 -0.40
CA ILE A 19 -25.92 7.65 0.04
C ILE A 19 -25.70 6.82 1.30
N ALA A 20 -26.50 7.05 2.33
CA ALA A 20 -26.43 6.27 3.56
C ALA A 20 -26.73 4.78 3.32
N LEU A 21 -25.94 3.93 3.96
CA LEU A 21 -26.15 2.49 3.97
C LEU A 21 -27.16 2.13 5.08
N ASN A 22 -28.07 1.20 4.79
CA ASN A 22 -28.89 0.60 5.83
C ASN A 22 -28.07 -0.41 6.67
N SER A 23 -28.67 -0.94 7.75
CA SER A 23 -28.01 -1.88 8.67
C SER A 23 -27.42 -3.09 7.97
N ASP A 24 -28.19 -3.73 7.08
CA ASP A 24 -27.75 -4.94 6.38
C ASP A 24 -26.58 -4.66 5.42
N GLU A 25 -26.62 -3.51 4.77
CA GLU A 25 -25.52 -3.06 3.88
C GLU A 25 -24.25 -2.72 4.66
N GLN A 26 -24.40 -2.10 5.83
CA GLN A 26 -23.28 -1.83 6.73
C GLN A 26 -22.65 -3.13 7.24
N GLU A 27 -23.49 -4.09 7.67
CA GLU A 27 -23.02 -5.39 8.12
C GLU A 27 -22.33 -6.16 6.97
N MET A 28 -22.90 -6.15 5.77
CA MET A 28 -22.31 -6.78 4.59
C MET A 28 -20.96 -6.13 4.19
N PHE A 29 -20.85 -4.81 4.27
CA PHE A 29 -19.61 -4.11 4.02
C PHE A 29 -18.53 -4.46 5.07
N ASN A 30 -18.90 -4.50 6.35
CA ASN A 30 -18.02 -4.94 7.43
C ASN A 30 -17.54 -6.38 7.22
N TYR A 31 -18.45 -7.29 6.87
CA TYR A 31 -18.13 -8.68 6.59
C TYR A 31 -17.17 -8.81 5.38
N PHE A 32 -17.46 -8.08 4.29
CA PHE A 32 -16.57 -8.05 3.11
C PHE A 32 -15.16 -7.61 3.47
N ARG A 33 -15.04 -6.60 4.32
CA ARG A 33 -13.73 -6.14 4.79
C ARG A 33 -13.06 -7.22 5.68
N LYS A 34 -13.82 -7.79 6.63
CA LYS A 34 -13.30 -8.76 7.61
C LYS A 34 -12.81 -10.05 6.95
N ILE A 35 -13.49 -10.54 5.92
CA ILE A 35 -13.10 -11.78 5.24
C ILE A 35 -11.67 -11.71 4.64
N HIS A 36 -11.15 -10.50 4.37
CA HIS A 36 -9.78 -10.33 3.92
C HIS A 36 -8.74 -10.66 5.00
N GLU A 37 -9.13 -10.81 6.28
CA GLU A 37 -8.23 -11.28 7.35
C GLU A 37 -7.74 -12.71 7.11
N LEU A 38 -8.55 -13.54 6.43
CA LEU A 38 -8.15 -14.90 6.05
C LEU A 38 -6.85 -14.92 5.22
N ILE A 39 -6.58 -13.83 4.49
CA ILE A 39 -5.36 -13.70 3.69
C ILE A 39 -4.12 -13.70 4.60
N PHE A 40 -4.20 -13.05 5.77
CA PHE A 40 -3.08 -12.99 6.70
C PHE A 40 -2.73 -14.36 7.26
N GLU A 41 -3.74 -15.15 7.66
CA GLU A 41 -3.53 -16.53 8.12
C GLU A 41 -2.89 -17.39 7.03
N LYS A 42 -3.40 -17.30 5.80
CA LYS A 42 -2.86 -18.05 4.66
C LYS A 42 -1.46 -17.60 4.31
N PHE A 43 -1.19 -16.29 4.40
CA PHE A 43 0.14 -15.73 4.18
C PHE A 43 1.14 -16.29 5.19
N TYR A 44 0.88 -16.16 6.49
CA TYR A 44 1.81 -16.64 7.53
C TYR A 44 2.04 -18.14 7.50
N LYS A 45 1.05 -18.95 7.09
CA LYS A 45 1.21 -20.40 6.91
C LYS A 45 2.18 -20.77 5.77
N LYS A 46 2.31 -19.91 4.76
CA LYS A 46 3.14 -20.17 3.57
C LYS A 46 4.48 -19.46 3.58
N VAL A 47 4.54 -18.32 4.24
CA VAL A 47 5.67 -17.40 4.17
C VAL A 47 6.27 -17.25 5.54
N ASN A 48 7.35 -17.99 5.80
CA ASN A 48 8.12 -17.89 7.05
C ASN A 48 9.32 -16.96 6.83
N LEU A 49 9.09 -15.66 6.96
CA LEU A 49 10.12 -14.61 6.84
C LEU A 49 10.26 -13.77 8.11
N SER A 50 9.49 -14.06 9.16
CA SER A 50 9.43 -13.26 10.40
C SER A 50 10.74 -13.21 11.17
N ASP A 51 11.57 -14.25 11.06
CA ASP A 51 12.86 -14.31 11.75
C ASP A 51 13.91 -13.39 11.10
N LYS A 52 13.74 -13.09 9.82
CA LYS A 52 14.69 -12.24 9.06
C LYS A 52 14.19 -10.82 8.84
N TYR A 53 12.88 -10.63 8.69
CA TYR A 53 12.28 -9.35 8.30
C TYR A 53 11.11 -8.97 9.19
N THR A 54 10.89 -7.68 9.38
CA THR A 54 9.69 -7.18 10.03
C THR A 54 8.49 -7.27 9.07
N ILE A 55 7.47 -8.02 9.46
CA ILE A 55 6.23 -8.18 8.70
C ILE A 55 5.09 -7.49 9.46
N VAL A 56 4.38 -6.60 8.80
CA VAL A 56 3.23 -5.90 9.34
C VAL A 56 2.02 -6.14 8.45
N THR A 57 0.94 -6.61 9.04
CA THR A 57 -0.35 -6.80 8.35
C THR A 57 -1.36 -5.76 8.81
N ARG A 58 -2.24 -5.34 7.93
CA ARG A 58 -3.33 -4.43 8.27
C ARG A 58 -4.53 -4.62 7.37
N LEU A 59 -5.72 -4.51 7.94
CA LEU A 59 -6.93 -4.19 7.17
C LEU A 59 -7.05 -2.69 6.97
N LYS A 60 -7.38 -2.28 5.74
CA LYS A 60 -7.66 -0.89 5.42
C LYS A 60 -8.85 -0.39 6.23
N ARG A 61 -8.71 0.79 6.86
CA ARG A 61 -9.79 1.41 7.64
C ARG A 61 -10.98 1.73 6.75
N MET A 62 -12.19 1.63 7.29
CA MET A 62 -13.44 1.90 6.57
C MET A 62 -13.43 3.28 5.91
N GLU A 63 -13.10 4.32 6.66
CA GLU A 63 -12.91 5.68 6.14
C GLU A 63 -11.98 5.75 4.93
N SER A 64 -10.85 5.03 4.98
CA SER A 64 -9.89 5.00 3.88
C SER A 64 -10.42 4.29 2.64
N ILE A 65 -11.33 3.32 2.81
CA ILE A 65 -12.04 2.66 1.71
C ILE A 65 -13.05 3.64 1.11
N ILE A 66 -13.84 4.31 1.93
CA ILE A 66 -14.82 5.32 1.53
C ILE A 66 -14.13 6.44 0.74
N ASN A 67 -13.11 7.05 1.31
CA ASN A 67 -12.33 8.11 0.66
C ASN A 67 -11.71 7.66 -0.67
N LYS A 68 -11.33 6.38 -0.80
CA LYS A 68 -10.80 5.85 -2.06
C LYS A 68 -11.90 5.68 -3.11
N LEU A 69 -13.08 5.25 -2.72
CA LEU A 69 -14.24 5.10 -3.62
C LEU A 69 -14.76 6.45 -4.13
N GLN A 70 -14.73 7.48 -3.31
CA GLN A 70 -15.20 8.84 -3.66
C GLN A 70 -14.25 9.61 -4.60
N ARG A 71 -13.04 9.09 -4.86
CA ARG A 71 -12.13 9.71 -5.84
C ARG A 71 -12.69 9.60 -7.26
N PRO A 72 -12.43 10.59 -8.13
CA PRO A 72 -12.73 10.48 -9.56
C PRO A 72 -12.14 9.20 -10.14
N ASN A 73 -12.86 8.54 -11.03
CA ASN A 73 -12.43 7.30 -11.69
C ASN A 73 -12.03 6.16 -10.74
N SER A 74 -12.62 6.12 -9.53
CA SER A 74 -12.39 5.04 -8.59
C SER A 74 -12.89 3.70 -9.14
N SER A 75 -12.18 2.62 -8.77
CA SER A 75 -12.60 1.25 -9.10
C SER A 75 -13.84 0.84 -8.28
N LYS A 76 -14.50 -0.25 -8.71
CA LYS A 76 -15.58 -0.88 -7.93
C LYS A 76 -15.05 -1.36 -6.58
N LEU A 77 -15.90 -1.39 -5.55
CA LEU A 77 -15.52 -1.81 -4.20
C LEU A 77 -14.86 -3.20 -4.18
N SER A 78 -15.42 -4.16 -4.91
CA SER A 78 -14.86 -5.52 -5.03
C SER A 78 -13.48 -5.58 -5.73
N ARG A 79 -13.03 -4.51 -6.37
CA ARG A 79 -11.76 -4.43 -7.09
C ARG A 79 -10.71 -3.60 -6.37
N ILE A 80 -10.97 -3.19 -5.13
CA ILE A 80 -9.95 -2.50 -4.33
C ILE A 80 -8.86 -3.51 -3.98
N ASP A 81 -7.62 -3.20 -4.34
CA ASP A 81 -6.50 -4.14 -4.22
C ASP A 81 -5.86 -4.17 -2.82
N ASP A 82 -6.09 -3.15 -2.00
CA ASP A 82 -5.39 -2.91 -0.73
C ASP A 82 -6.31 -2.95 0.50
N ILE A 83 -7.40 -3.74 0.46
CA ILE A 83 -8.26 -3.99 1.63
C ILE A 83 -7.44 -4.76 2.67
N ALA A 84 -6.80 -5.87 2.26
CA ALA A 84 -5.73 -6.49 3.04
C ALA A 84 -4.38 -5.98 2.55
N GLY A 85 -3.56 -5.51 3.46
CA GLY A 85 -2.20 -5.02 3.19
C GLY A 85 -1.18 -5.76 4.04
N ILE A 86 -0.12 -6.22 3.39
CA ILE A 86 1.04 -6.82 4.04
C ILE A 86 2.24 -5.96 3.72
N ARG A 87 3.04 -5.63 4.73
CA ARG A 87 4.27 -4.87 4.55
C ARG A 87 5.44 -5.69 5.04
N ILE A 88 6.46 -5.84 4.21
CA ILE A 88 7.71 -6.51 4.53
C ILE A 88 8.81 -5.46 4.50
N ILE A 89 9.49 -5.30 5.63
CA ILE A 89 10.59 -4.34 5.78
C ILE A 89 11.88 -5.13 5.75
N VAL A 90 12.67 -4.89 4.70
CA VAL A 90 13.95 -5.56 4.44
C VAL A 90 15.13 -4.68 4.84
N ASN A 91 16.34 -5.23 4.91
CA ASN A 91 17.50 -4.50 5.40
C ASN A 91 18.17 -3.63 4.34
N ASN A 92 18.17 -4.07 3.08
CA ASN A 92 18.84 -3.38 1.99
C ASN A 92 18.07 -3.46 0.67
N PHE A 93 18.59 -2.76 -0.32
CA PHE A 93 17.95 -2.61 -1.63
C PHE A 93 17.86 -3.93 -2.42
N ASN A 94 18.87 -4.79 -2.34
CA ASN A 94 18.89 -6.07 -3.08
C ASN A 94 17.82 -7.04 -2.53
N GLU A 95 17.65 -7.08 -1.22
CA GLU A 95 16.65 -7.93 -0.57
C GLU A 95 15.20 -7.61 -1.01
N ILE A 96 14.92 -6.41 -1.54
CA ILE A 96 13.59 -6.08 -2.08
C ILE A 96 13.23 -7.05 -3.21
N TYR A 97 14.15 -7.27 -4.13
CA TYR A 97 13.90 -8.13 -5.29
C TYR A 97 14.01 -9.61 -4.96
N GLU A 98 14.94 -10.00 -4.11
CA GLU A 98 15.07 -11.38 -3.60
C GLU A 98 13.78 -11.84 -2.90
N VAL A 99 13.26 -11.01 -1.99
CA VAL A 99 11.99 -11.29 -1.28
C VAL A 99 10.83 -11.28 -2.26
N SER A 100 10.83 -10.38 -3.25
CA SER A 100 9.82 -10.31 -4.29
C SER A 100 9.71 -11.61 -5.08
N GLU A 101 10.83 -12.18 -5.51
CA GLU A 101 10.88 -13.45 -6.24
C GLU A 101 10.48 -14.63 -5.35
N LEU A 102 10.95 -14.64 -4.11
CA LEU A 102 10.59 -15.66 -3.13
C LEU A 102 9.07 -15.69 -2.89
N LEU A 103 8.44 -14.52 -2.75
CA LEU A 103 6.99 -14.43 -2.57
C LEU A 103 6.22 -14.97 -3.77
N GLU A 104 6.67 -14.71 -4.99
CA GLU A 104 6.05 -15.31 -6.18
C GLU A 104 6.11 -16.83 -6.14
N LYS A 105 7.28 -17.39 -5.84
CA LYS A 105 7.47 -18.84 -5.75
C LYS A 105 6.61 -19.49 -4.66
N LEU A 106 6.45 -18.82 -3.51
CA LEU A 106 5.70 -19.35 -2.37
C LEU A 106 4.19 -19.17 -2.51
N LEU A 107 3.73 -18.07 -3.09
CA LEU A 107 2.31 -17.71 -3.09
C LEU A 107 1.57 -18.18 -4.35
N ILE A 108 2.22 -18.18 -5.52
CA ILE A 108 1.56 -18.56 -6.78
C ILE A 108 1.19 -20.06 -6.73
N GLY A 109 0.00 -20.37 -7.22
CA GLY A 109 -0.63 -21.68 -7.09
C GLY A 109 -1.61 -21.76 -5.92
N ASN A 110 -2.27 -22.90 -5.71
CA ASN A 110 -3.20 -23.12 -4.59
C ASN A 110 -4.20 -21.96 -4.35
N ASN A 111 -4.90 -21.54 -5.37
CA ASN A 111 -5.89 -20.46 -5.35
C ASN A 111 -5.30 -19.03 -5.16
N CYS A 112 -4.00 -18.85 -5.33
CA CYS A 112 -3.38 -17.53 -5.28
C CYS A 112 -2.59 -17.27 -6.57
N GLN A 113 -2.74 -16.08 -7.15
CA GLN A 113 -2.05 -15.68 -8.36
C GLN A 113 -1.63 -14.22 -8.31
N LEU A 114 -0.49 -13.93 -8.92
CA LEU A 114 -0.02 -12.55 -9.09
C LEU A 114 -0.89 -11.84 -10.12
N LYS A 115 -1.47 -10.71 -9.75
CA LYS A 115 -2.29 -9.88 -10.63
C LYS A 115 -1.44 -8.88 -11.41
N TYR A 116 -0.59 -8.13 -10.72
CA TYR A 116 0.39 -7.21 -11.30
C TYR A 116 1.37 -6.67 -10.24
N ASN A 117 2.42 -6.02 -10.73
CA ASN A 117 3.42 -5.32 -9.90
C ASN A 117 3.40 -3.80 -10.16
N LYS A 118 3.77 -3.03 -9.15
CA LYS A 118 4.10 -1.59 -9.27
C LYS A 118 5.47 -1.35 -8.63
N ASP A 119 6.46 -1.11 -9.46
CA ASP A 119 7.83 -0.90 -9.00
C ASP A 119 8.11 0.61 -8.85
N TYR A 120 7.80 1.12 -7.65
CA TYR A 120 8.14 2.50 -7.28
C TYR A 120 9.59 2.65 -6.80
N ILE A 121 10.40 1.58 -6.86
CA ILE A 121 11.84 1.67 -6.66
C ILE A 121 12.50 2.20 -7.94
N LYS A 122 12.15 1.58 -9.08
CA LYS A 122 12.65 1.99 -10.41
C LYS A 122 12.00 3.30 -10.88
N SER A 123 10.69 3.46 -10.60
CA SER A 123 9.91 4.62 -11.02
C SER A 123 9.19 5.24 -9.82
N PRO A 124 9.91 6.04 -8.98
CA PRO A 124 9.35 6.67 -7.80
C PRO A 124 8.14 7.54 -8.10
N LYS A 125 7.21 7.62 -7.16
CA LYS A 125 6.11 8.58 -7.30
C LYS A 125 6.61 10.01 -7.28
N LYS A 126 5.80 10.93 -7.79
CA LYS A 126 6.14 12.37 -7.88
C LYS A 126 6.47 13.00 -6.52
N ASP A 127 5.89 12.47 -5.44
CA ASP A 127 6.12 12.88 -4.05
C ASP A 127 7.43 12.31 -3.44
N GLY A 128 8.10 11.40 -4.13
CA GLY A 128 9.31 10.71 -3.66
C GLY A 128 9.04 9.34 -3.03
N TYR A 129 7.78 8.88 -2.97
CA TYR A 129 7.47 7.57 -2.42
C TYR A 129 8.14 6.44 -3.19
N ARG A 130 8.74 5.49 -2.44
CA ARG A 130 9.43 4.29 -2.96
C ARG A 130 8.95 3.04 -2.23
N SER A 131 8.65 2.01 -2.97
CA SER A 131 8.32 0.66 -2.49
C SER A 131 8.09 -0.24 -3.70
N LEU A 132 8.34 -1.51 -3.60
CA LEU A 132 7.84 -2.50 -4.56
C LEU A 132 6.48 -3.00 -4.07
N HIS A 133 5.45 -2.85 -4.89
CA HIS A 133 4.11 -3.35 -4.61
C HIS A 133 3.80 -4.56 -5.48
N LYS A 134 3.33 -5.63 -4.86
CA LYS A 134 2.79 -6.81 -5.52
C LYS A 134 1.32 -6.95 -5.18
N ILE A 135 0.50 -7.03 -6.18
CA ILE A 135 -0.93 -7.25 -6.02
C ILE A 135 -1.23 -8.70 -6.38
N PHE A 136 -1.76 -9.43 -5.42
CA PHE A 136 -2.19 -10.80 -5.60
C PHE A 136 -3.71 -10.90 -5.51
N THR A 137 -4.24 -11.96 -6.10
CA THR A 137 -5.63 -12.37 -5.95
C THR A 137 -5.65 -13.75 -5.31
N PHE A 138 -6.36 -13.87 -4.21
CA PHE A 138 -6.63 -15.13 -3.52
C PHE A 138 -8.08 -15.54 -3.78
N ASN A 139 -8.30 -16.73 -4.34
CA ASN A 139 -9.63 -17.28 -4.54
C ASN A 139 -10.04 -18.04 -3.27
N TYR A 140 -11.13 -17.58 -2.65
CA TYR A 140 -11.73 -18.20 -1.47
C TYR A 140 -13.22 -18.40 -1.74
N GLU A 141 -13.69 -19.65 -1.72
CA GLU A 141 -15.10 -19.99 -1.97
C GLU A 141 -15.67 -19.28 -3.21
N ASN A 142 -14.97 -19.38 -4.33
CA ASN A 142 -15.30 -18.72 -5.61
C ASN A 142 -15.36 -17.17 -5.55
N LYS A 143 -14.78 -16.56 -4.51
CA LYS A 143 -14.64 -15.11 -4.36
C LYS A 143 -13.19 -14.70 -4.51
N ASN A 144 -12.92 -13.74 -5.38
CA ASN A 144 -11.59 -13.21 -5.58
C ASN A 144 -11.33 -12.08 -4.58
N LEU A 145 -10.42 -12.30 -3.65
CA LEU A 145 -9.97 -11.34 -2.66
C LEU A 145 -8.62 -10.79 -3.09
N ASN A 146 -8.56 -9.50 -3.40
CA ASN A 146 -7.29 -8.85 -3.74
C ASN A 146 -6.56 -8.41 -2.47
N PHE A 147 -5.23 -8.51 -2.50
CA PHE A 147 -4.39 -7.98 -1.44
C PHE A 147 -3.08 -7.44 -1.99
N GLU A 148 -2.53 -6.50 -1.24
CA GLU A 148 -1.29 -5.82 -1.61
C GLU A 148 -0.16 -6.22 -0.67
N ILE A 149 0.98 -6.63 -1.22
CA ILE A 149 2.23 -6.77 -0.48
C ILE A 149 3.15 -5.62 -0.87
N GLN A 150 3.59 -4.85 0.13
CA GLN A 150 4.55 -3.77 -0.02
C GLN A 150 5.90 -4.21 0.54
N ILE A 151 6.92 -4.23 -0.30
CA ILE A 151 8.29 -4.54 0.09
C ILE A 151 9.10 -3.25 0.04
N ARG A 152 9.77 -2.91 1.13
CA ARG A 152 10.56 -1.67 1.24
C ARG A 152 11.69 -1.83 2.24
N THR A 153 12.74 -1.04 2.09
CA THR A 153 13.82 -0.97 3.08
C THR A 153 13.38 -0.23 4.35
N LYS A 154 14.21 -0.28 5.38
CA LYS A 154 14.01 0.50 6.63
C LYS A 154 13.94 2.01 6.35
N LEU A 155 14.81 2.55 5.49
CA LEU A 155 14.80 3.98 5.15
C LEU A 155 13.55 4.39 4.37
N GLN A 156 13.12 3.59 3.40
CA GLN A 156 11.87 3.83 2.66
C GLN A 156 10.65 3.74 3.58
N HIS A 157 10.69 2.82 4.56
CA HIS A 157 9.63 2.71 5.57
C HIS A 157 9.61 3.96 6.47
N LEU A 158 10.77 4.37 7.00
CA LEU A 158 10.90 5.57 7.82
C LEU A 158 10.38 6.79 7.09
N TRP A 159 10.82 7.04 5.86
CA TRP A 159 10.34 8.14 5.05
C TRP A 159 8.81 8.15 4.91
N SER A 160 8.25 7.01 4.53
CA SER A 160 6.79 6.90 4.34
C SER A 160 6.01 7.14 5.64
N THR A 161 6.53 6.66 6.77
CA THR A 161 5.90 6.85 8.09
C THR A 161 6.00 8.31 8.54
N THR A 162 7.14 8.96 8.31
CA THR A 162 7.32 10.39 8.62
C THR A 162 6.36 11.27 7.84
N VAL A 163 6.18 11.01 6.53
CA VAL A 163 5.17 11.73 5.73
C VAL A 163 3.76 11.47 6.24
N GLU A 164 3.43 10.23 6.67
CA GLU A 164 2.11 9.92 7.26
C GLU A 164 1.87 10.69 8.55
N ILE A 165 2.86 10.73 9.44
CA ILE A 165 2.77 11.46 10.71
C ILE A 165 2.62 12.96 10.44
N TYR A 166 3.42 13.50 9.54
CA TYR A 166 3.33 14.91 9.17
C TYR A 166 1.95 15.26 8.60
N ASP A 167 1.41 14.43 7.69
CA ASP A 167 0.06 14.63 7.14
C ASP A 167 -1.03 14.58 8.21
N LEU A 168 -0.87 13.77 9.26
CA LEU A 168 -1.82 13.69 10.37
C LEU A 168 -1.77 14.93 11.26
N ILE A 169 -0.58 15.49 11.52
CA ILE A 169 -0.41 16.67 12.38
C ILE A 169 -0.87 17.94 11.66
N GLU A 170 -0.45 18.10 10.41
CA GLU A 170 -0.64 19.34 9.66
C GLU A 170 -1.89 19.34 8.77
N TYR A 171 -2.63 18.22 8.69
CA TYR A 171 -3.82 18.04 7.84
C TYR A 171 -3.59 18.39 6.36
N LYS A 172 -2.34 18.30 5.87
CA LYS A 172 -1.95 18.78 4.53
C LYS A 172 -2.18 17.77 3.40
N ASN A 173 -2.40 16.49 3.72
CA ASN A 173 -2.61 15.41 2.73
C ASN A 173 -1.52 15.37 1.62
N LEU A 174 -0.26 15.49 1.94
CA LEU A 174 0.87 15.43 1.00
C LEU A 174 0.86 14.12 0.20
N LYS A 175 0.47 13.02 0.86
CA LYS A 175 0.30 11.70 0.23
C LYS A 175 -0.75 11.65 -0.88
N SER A 176 -1.66 12.61 -0.97
CA SER A 176 -2.66 12.62 -2.05
C SER A 176 -2.03 12.84 -3.43
N GLY A 177 -0.77 13.25 -3.50
CA GLY A 177 -0.03 13.46 -4.73
C GLY A 177 -0.59 14.59 -5.60
N SER A 178 -1.42 15.49 -5.06
CA SER A 178 -1.94 16.62 -5.82
C SER A 178 -0.79 17.54 -6.26
N PHE A 179 -0.78 17.92 -7.51
CA PHE A 179 0.30 18.71 -8.11
C PHE A 179 0.62 20.00 -7.34
N ASN A 180 -0.40 20.67 -6.79
CA ASN A 180 -0.20 21.90 -6.02
C ASN A 180 0.52 21.66 -4.70
N LYS A 181 0.29 20.52 -4.05
CA LYS A 181 0.93 20.15 -2.76
C LYS A 181 2.39 19.72 -2.92
N LEU A 182 2.77 19.19 -4.08
CA LEU A 182 4.16 18.82 -4.38
C LEU A 182 5.06 20.06 -4.63
N LYS A 183 4.48 21.22 -4.87
CA LYS A 183 5.20 22.50 -5.04
C LYS A 183 5.39 23.27 -3.72
N THR A 184 4.78 22.82 -2.64
CA THR A 184 5.00 23.42 -1.32
C THR A 184 6.40 23.10 -0.81
N TRP A 185 6.87 23.91 0.14
CA TRP A 185 8.17 23.68 0.76
C TRP A 185 8.26 22.26 1.33
N GLU A 186 7.23 21.81 2.02
CA GLU A 186 7.17 20.48 2.64
C GLU A 186 7.23 19.35 1.59
N GLY A 187 6.46 19.49 0.51
CA GLY A 187 6.49 18.53 -0.60
C GLY A 187 7.88 18.41 -1.24
N LEU A 188 8.54 19.55 -1.44
CA LEU A 188 9.92 19.58 -1.94
C LEU A 188 10.92 19.01 -0.95
N PHE A 189 10.78 19.32 0.34
CA PHE A 189 11.59 18.78 1.42
C PHE A 189 11.52 17.26 1.46
N PHE A 190 10.32 16.68 1.57
CA PHE A 190 10.17 15.22 1.62
C PHE A 190 10.66 14.53 0.35
N LYS A 191 10.45 15.13 -0.81
CA LYS A 191 10.99 14.59 -2.06
C LYS A 191 12.52 14.57 -2.08
N ARG A 192 13.17 15.63 -1.59
CA ARG A 192 14.64 15.70 -1.47
C ARG A 192 15.14 14.67 -0.45
N CYS A 193 14.50 14.55 0.71
CA CYS A 193 14.81 13.52 1.71
C CYS A 193 14.77 12.11 1.11
N SER A 194 13.73 11.78 0.35
CA SER A 194 13.65 10.49 -0.34
C SER A 194 14.83 10.24 -1.28
N LYS A 195 15.27 11.28 -2.00
CA LYS A 195 16.43 11.15 -2.91
C LYS A 195 17.76 10.98 -2.15
N VAL A 196 17.92 11.66 -1.03
CA VAL A 196 19.09 11.47 -0.15
C VAL A 196 19.13 10.03 0.36
N MET A 197 17.99 9.51 0.87
CA MET A 197 17.91 8.14 1.37
C MET A 197 18.23 7.11 0.27
N GLU A 198 17.73 7.32 -0.95
CA GLU A 198 18.08 6.45 -2.09
C GLU A 198 19.57 6.42 -2.36
N ASN A 199 20.24 7.58 -2.34
CA ASN A 199 21.68 7.65 -2.58
C ASN A 199 22.48 6.94 -1.47
N PHE A 200 22.04 7.06 -0.21
CA PHE A 200 22.63 6.28 0.89
C PHE A 200 22.47 4.77 0.67
N GLU A 201 21.29 4.32 0.25
CA GLU A 201 21.03 2.91 -0.02
C GLU A 201 21.84 2.36 -1.20
N LYS A 202 22.24 3.22 -2.12
CA LYS A 202 23.10 2.91 -3.28
C LYS A 202 24.59 3.20 -3.03
N GLU A 203 24.96 3.57 -1.79
CA GLU A 203 26.33 3.96 -1.42
C GLU A 203 26.87 5.18 -2.20
N ASP A 204 25.99 5.99 -2.75
CA ASP A 204 26.37 7.23 -3.45
C ASP A 204 26.45 8.42 -2.48
N PHE A 205 27.51 8.44 -1.66
CA PHE A 205 27.73 9.46 -0.64
C PHE A 205 28.01 10.86 -1.21
N ILE A 206 28.59 10.96 -2.40
CA ILE A 206 28.91 12.27 -3.02
C ILE A 206 27.61 12.99 -3.40
N SER A 207 26.71 12.31 -4.08
CA SER A 207 25.40 12.86 -4.45
C SER A 207 24.54 13.16 -3.22
N SER A 208 24.64 12.34 -2.16
CA SER A 208 23.95 12.58 -0.89
C SER A 208 24.37 13.88 -0.23
N LYS A 209 25.69 14.15 -0.14
CA LYS A 209 26.23 15.39 0.46
C LYS A 209 25.75 16.64 -0.28
N LYS A 210 25.77 16.62 -1.63
CA LYS A 210 25.25 17.73 -2.46
C LYS A 210 23.76 18.00 -2.22
N LEU A 211 22.95 16.94 -2.02
CA LEU A 211 21.52 17.09 -1.78
C LEU A 211 21.21 17.60 -0.37
N VAL A 212 21.94 17.14 0.65
CA VAL A 212 21.81 17.64 2.03
C VAL A 212 22.04 19.14 2.06
N ASN A 213 23.11 19.63 1.45
CA ASN A 213 23.39 21.06 1.39
C ASN A 213 22.23 21.86 0.75
N LYS A 214 21.53 21.31 -0.27
CA LYS A 214 20.38 21.96 -0.89
C LYS A 214 19.08 21.90 -0.06
N ILE A 215 19.02 21.11 0.98
CA ILE A 215 17.86 21.05 1.88
C ILE A 215 17.87 22.22 2.87
N PHE A 216 19.07 22.61 3.29
CA PHE A 216 19.30 23.63 4.32
C PHE A 216 19.66 25.02 3.77
N THR A 217 19.75 25.17 2.46
CA THR A 217 19.86 26.48 1.74
C THR A 217 18.51 26.81 1.07
#